data_89bcb1469a9891df72b08fa6c1b89c05
#
_entry.id   89bcb1469a9891df72b08fa6c1b89c05
#
_cell.length_a   1.000
_cell.length_b   1.000
_cell.length_c   1.000
_cell.angle_alpha   90.00
_cell.angle_beta   90.00
_cell.angle_gamma   90.00
#
_symmetry.space_group_name_H-M   'P 1'
#
loop_
_entity.id
_entity.type
_entity.pdbx_description
1 polymer ?
#
loop_
_entity_poly.entity_id
_entity_poly.type
_entity_poly.pdbx_seq_one_letter_code
_entity_poly.pdbx_strand_id
1 'polypeptide(L)'
;MEVSGVGEAKVVELVNGAGTVGVTVADSNFEAASPEIVAEVQENIQAKRPAGASVTVASATELEISVIAVVTVSGTSATEVQTEFETRLRDYFKTLIQQKYQTIYYGPELDTAYTLYYNRVLALLLTIDGVQTFSTLTVNDTTADISIPANSVPVLKEVHVS
;
A
#
# COMPACT_ATOMS: atom_id res chain seq x y z
N MET A 1 10.48 4.88 14.56
CA MET A 1 10.77 5.88 13.52
C MET A 1 10.89 7.24 14.16
N GLU A 2 11.86 8.06 13.76
CA GLU A 2 12.17 9.32 14.50
C GLU A 2 11.34 10.51 14.03
N VAL A 3 10.68 10.40 12.86
CA VAL A 3 9.79 11.45 12.34
C VAL A 3 8.35 11.04 12.55
N SER A 4 7.58 11.92 13.19
CA SER A 4 6.16 11.68 13.45
C SER A 4 5.35 11.69 12.15
N GLY A 5 4.32 10.84 12.06
CA GLY A 5 3.46 10.76 10.89
C GLY A 5 3.97 9.83 9.77
N VAL A 6 5.17 9.26 9.90
CA VAL A 6 5.67 8.24 8.96
C VAL A 6 5.17 6.85 9.37
N GLY A 7 4.54 6.14 8.45
CA GLY A 7 4.13 4.74 8.61
C GLY A 7 5.20 3.78 8.13
N GLU A 8 5.67 3.96 6.90
CA GLU A 8 6.75 3.16 6.30
C GLU A 8 7.63 4.00 5.39
N ALA A 9 8.88 3.57 5.22
CA ALA A 9 9.83 4.19 4.30
C ALA A 9 10.61 3.11 3.55
N LYS A 10 10.58 3.18 2.23
CA LYS A 10 11.35 2.30 1.34
C LYS A 10 12.67 2.96 0.96
N VAL A 11 13.74 2.19 0.97
CA VAL A 11 15.09 2.65 0.62
C VAL A 11 15.59 1.93 -0.62
N VAL A 12 16.06 2.70 -1.59
CA VAL A 12 16.70 2.21 -2.83
C VAL A 12 18.10 2.84 -2.90
N GLU A 13 19.13 2.02 -2.78
CA GLU A 13 20.51 2.46 -2.95
C GLU A 13 20.85 2.56 -4.44
N LEU A 14 21.87 3.37 -4.77
CA LEU A 14 22.36 3.57 -6.12
C LEU A 14 21.28 4.07 -7.12
N VAL A 15 20.25 4.75 -6.63
CA VAL A 15 19.08 5.18 -7.43
C VAL A 15 19.47 6.01 -8.67
N ASN A 16 20.56 6.79 -8.58
CA ASN A 16 21.15 7.56 -9.66
C ASN A 16 22.68 7.33 -9.76
N GLY A 17 23.13 6.11 -9.43
CA GLY A 17 24.54 5.74 -9.43
C GLY A 17 25.19 5.82 -8.04
N ALA A 18 26.51 5.65 -8.00
CA ALA A 18 27.28 5.55 -6.76
C ALA A 18 27.07 6.74 -5.82
N GLY A 19 26.87 6.46 -4.53
CA GLY A 19 26.68 7.48 -3.48
C GLY A 19 25.28 8.10 -3.44
N THR A 20 24.32 7.60 -4.21
CA THR A 20 22.94 8.10 -4.22
C THR A 20 21.97 7.11 -3.55
N VAL A 21 21.00 7.64 -2.80
CA VAL A 21 19.95 6.87 -2.13
C VAL A 21 18.60 7.56 -2.34
N GLY A 22 17.61 6.80 -2.78
CA GLY A 22 16.22 7.23 -2.85
C GLY A 22 15.44 6.68 -1.66
N VAL A 23 14.61 7.54 -1.05
CA VAL A 23 13.71 7.16 0.04
C VAL A 23 12.29 7.52 -0.37
N THR A 24 11.39 6.53 -0.38
CA THR A 24 9.97 6.75 -0.63
C THR A 24 9.20 6.55 0.67
N VAL A 25 8.40 7.55 1.07
CA VAL A 25 7.72 7.59 2.36
C VAL A 25 6.22 7.45 2.19
N ALA A 26 5.62 6.55 2.97
CA ALA A 26 4.17 6.49 3.21
C ALA A 26 3.87 7.04 4.62
N ASP A 27 2.73 7.70 4.78
CA ASP A 27 2.31 8.25 6.07
C ASP A 27 1.84 7.16 7.06
N SER A 28 1.44 7.57 8.26
CA SER A 28 0.96 6.66 9.31
C SER A 28 -0.33 5.90 8.97
N ASN A 29 -1.07 6.34 7.95
CA ASN A 29 -2.24 5.66 7.40
C ASN A 29 -1.88 4.74 6.22
N PHE A 30 -0.59 4.66 5.85
CA PHE A 30 -0.10 3.95 4.66
C PHE A 30 -0.59 4.56 3.33
N GLU A 31 -0.79 5.86 3.33
CA GLU A 31 -1.17 6.69 2.19
C GLU A 31 0.00 7.59 1.77
N ALA A 32 -0.21 8.47 0.80
CA ALA A 32 0.82 9.43 0.40
C ALA A 32 1.19 10.35 1.57
N ALA A 33 2.50 10.50 1.83
CA ALA A 33 2.99 11.41 2.85
C ALA A 33 2.81 12.88 2.42
N SER A 34 2.42 13.75 3.34
CA SER A 34 2.31 15.18 3.06
C SER A 34 3.69 15.79 2.76
N PRO A 35 3.73 16.96 2.06
CA PRO A 35 4.99 17.66 1.80
C PRO A 35 5.77 18.00 3.08
N GLU A 36 5.06 18.27 4.18
CA GLU A 36 5.66 18.58 5.49
C GLU A 36 6.39 17.35 6.05
N ILE A 37 5.77 16.17 6.00
CA ILE A 37 6.40 14.92 6.44
C ILE A 37 7.63 14.60 5.58
N VAL A 38 7.52 14.76 4.26
CA VAL A 38 8.65 14.55 3.34
C VAL A 38 9.81 15.49 3.65
N ALA A 39 9.53 16.78 3.90
CA ALA A 39 10.55 17.76 4.25
C ALA A 39 11.23 17.43 5.59
N GLU A 40 10.46 17.06 6.61
CA GLU A 40 10.98 16.68 7.93
C GLU A 40 11.86 15.42 7.85
N VAL A 41 11.45 14.42 7.07
CA VAL A 41 12.27 13.21 6.83
C VAL A 41 13.56 13.58 6.10
N GLN A 42 13.49 14.43 5.07
CA GLN A 42 14.66 14.88 4.32
C GLN A 42 15.65 15.62 5.23
N GLU A 43 15.18 16.52 6.07
CA GLU A 43 16.02 17.28 7.04
C GLU A 43 16.66 16.34 8.07
N ASN A 44 15.88 15.42 8.64
CA ASN A 44 16.37 14.44 9.62
C ASN A 44 17.50 13.57 9.04
N ILE A 45 17.33 13.10 7.79
CA ILE A 45 18.35 12.31 7.10
C ILE A 45 19.57 13.16 6.77
N GLN A 46 19.41 14.40 6.30
CA GLN A 46 20.52 15.30 5.99
C GLN A 46 21.41 15.58 7.20
N ALA A 47 20.82 15.69 8.40
CA ALA A 47 21.54 15.90 9.64
C ALA A 47 22.40 14.71 10.07
N LYS A 48 22.06 13.50 9.61
CA LYS A 48 22.67 12.23 10.08
C LYS A 48 23.46 11.48 9.01
N ARG A 49 23.28 11.83 7.72
CA ARG A 49 23.94 11.10 6.63
C ARG A 49 25.47 11.26 6.65
N PRO A 50 26.22 10.23 6.19
CA PRO A 50 27.67 10.36 5.97
C PRO A 50 28.00 11.42 4.92
N ALA A 51 29.19 12.02 5.06
CA ALA A 51 29.72 12.91 4.03
C ALA A 51 29.86 12.18 2.68
N GLY A 52 29.37 12.82 1.62
CA GLY A 52 29.42 12.27 0.26
C GLY A 52 28.21 11.44 -0.17
N ALA A 53 27.29 11.07 0.75
CA ALA A 53 26.03 10.46 0.35
C ALA A 53 25.03 11.53 -0.11
N SER A 54 24.31 11.27 -1.21
CA SER A 54 23.21 12.10 -1.69
C SER A 54 21.89 11.35 -1.47
N VAL A 55 21.00 11.89 -0.64
CA VAL A 55 19.72 11.27 -0.31
C VAL A 55 18.58 12.14 -0.80
N THR A 56 17.66 11.54 -1.55
CA THR A 56 16.42 12.17 -2.03
C THR A 56 15.23 11.49 -1.41
N VAL A 57 14.36 12.26 -0.77
CA VAL A 57 13.11 11.78 -0.17
C VAL A 57 11.92 12.21 -1.02
N ALA A 58 11.01 11.28 -1.28
CA ALA A 58 9.76 11.54 -1.98
C ALA A 58 8.59 10.85 -1.27
N SER A 59 7.39 11.39 -1.45
CA SER A 59 6.16 10.71 -1.04
C SER A 59 5.87 9.51 -1.93
N ALA A 60 5.25 8.48 -1.38
CA ALA A 60 4.60 7.44 -2.17
C ALA A 60 3.49 8.05 -3.06
N THR A 61 3.23 7.43 -4.20
CA THR A 61 2.09 7.77 -5.07
C THR A 61 0.93 6.84 -4.74
N GLU A 62 -0.29 7.36 -4.68
CA GLU A 62 -1.47 6.54 -4.42
C GLU A 62 -1.96 5.84 -5.69
N LEU A 63 -2.24 4.55 -5.56
CA LEU A 63 -3.01 3.78 -6.54
C LEU A 63 -4.39 3.51 -5.95
N GLU A 64 -5.41 4.18 -6.47
CA GLU A 64 -6.78 4.01 -6.02
C GLU A 64 -7.32 2.62 -6.35
N ILE A 65 -7.87 1.94 -5.34
CA ILE A 65 -8.49 0.62 -5.47
C ILE A 65 -9.98 0.73 -5.15
N SER A 66 -10.81 0.35 -6.12
CA SER A 66 -12.26 0.22 -5.99
C SER A 66 -12.65 -1.26 -6.04
N VAL A 67 -13.47 -1.70 -5.10
CA VAL A 67 -13.91 -3.10 -4.99
C VAL A 67 -15.44 -3.14 -4.99
N ILE A 68 -16.01 -3.94 -5.89
CA ILE A 68 -17.44 -4.17 -5.99
C ILE A 68 -17.70 -5.66 -5.84
N ALA A 69 -18.60 -6.03 -4.93
CA ALA A 69 -19.00 -7.41 -4.68
C ALA A 69 -20.51 -7.56 -4.57
N VAL A 70 -21.03 -8.66 -5.11
CA VAL A 70 -22.41 -9.10 -4.91
C VAL A 70 -22.36 -10.44 -4.18
N VAL A 71 -22.96 -10.50 -2.99
CA VAL A 71 -22.89 -11.65 -2.09
C VAL A 71 -24.28 -12.17 -1.72
N THR A 72 -24.32 -13.44 -1.33
CA THR A 72 -25.46 -14.01 -0.60
C THR A 72 -25.07 -14.16 0.85
N VAL A 73 -25.84 -13.59 1.74
CA VAL A 73 -25.57 -13.57 3.18
C VAL A 73 -26.67 -14.29 3.98
N SER A 74 -26.30 -14.78 5.16
CA SER A 74 -27.23 -15.37 6.14
C SER A 74 -26.81 -14.98 7.56
N GLY A 75 -27.73 -14.44 8.34
CA GLY A 75 -27.47 -14.02 9.72
C GLY A 75 -26.73 -12.68 9.83
N THR A 76 -26.51 -11.98 8.73
CA THR A 76 -25.86 -10.66 8.66
C THR A 76 -26.45 -9.84 7.51
N SER A 77 -26.05 -8.60 7.37
CA SER A 77 -26.44 -7.71 6.27
C SER A 77 -25.27 -7.40 5.34
N ALA A 78 -25.57 -7.00 4.09
CA ALA A 78 -24.55 -6.56 3.14
C ALA A 78 -23.73 -5.37 3.69
N THR A 79 -24.34 -4.47 4.46
CA THR A 79 -23.68 -3.33 5.09
C THR A 79 -22.65 -3.76 6.14
N GLU A 80 -23.00 -4.74 6.97
CA GLU A 80 -22.06 -5.30 7.97
C GLU A 80 -20.90 -6.00 7.29
N VAL A 81 -21.17 -6.79 6.24
CA VAL A 81 -20.14 -7.43 5.42
C VAL A 81 -19.23 -6.39 4.79
N GLN A 82 -19.79 -5.31 4.23
CA GLN A 82 -19.00 -4.23 3.65
C GLN A 82 -18.03 -3.61 4.66
N THR A 83 -18.51 -3.28 5.86
CA THR A 83 -17.67 -2.67 6.92
C THR A 83 -16.53 -3.59 7.33
N GLU A 84 -16.80 -4.87 7.53
CA GLU A 84 -15.78 -5.87 7.86
C GLU A 84 -14.80 -6.07 6.69
N PHE A 85 -15.30 -6.09 5.46
CA PHE A 85 -14.49 -6.24 4.26
C PHE A 85 -13.54 -5.06 4.06
N GLU A 86 -14.01 -3.82 4.24
CA GLU A 86 -13.17 -2.62 4.20
C GLU A 86 -12.01 -2.71 5.21
N THR A 87 -12.28 -3.13 6.43
CA THR A 87 -11.25 -3.31 7.46
C THR A 87 -10.20 -4.32 7.04
N ARG A 88 -10.62 -5.48 6.53
CA ARG A 88 -9.73 -6.54 6.07
C ARG A 88 -8.90 -6.14 4.84
N LEU A 89 -9.49 -5.37 3.93
CA LEU A 89 -8.79 -4.83 2.76
C LEU A 89 -7.70 -3.84 3.18
N ARG A 90 -7.99 -2.93 4.11
CA ARG A 90 -6.99 -1.99 4.65
C ARG A 90 -5.83 -2.71 5.32
N ASP A 91 -6.10 -3.75 6.12
CA ASP A 91 -5.07 -4.57 6.75
C ASP A 91 -4.23 -5.34 5.72
N TYR A 92 -4.85 -5.83 4.66
CA TYR A 92 -4.14 -6.49 3.56
C TYR A 92 -3.25 -5.50 2.81
N PHE A 93 -3.73 -4.32 2.47
CA PHE A 93 -2.93 -3.28 1.82
C PHE A 93 -1.74 -2.87 2.69
N LYS A 94 -1.97 -2.65 3.98
CA LYS A 94 -0.90 -2.40 4.95
C LYS A 94 0.17 -3.48 4.91
N THR A 95 -0.22 -4.75 4.91
CA THR A 95 0.71 -5.89 4.83
C THR A 95 1.53 -5.87 3.54
N LEU A 96 0.91 -5.59 2.39
CA LEU A 96 1.61 -5.46 1.11
C LEU A 96 2.64 -4.33 1.12
N ILE A 97 2.26 -3.17 1.66
CA ILE A 97 3.14 -2.00 1.76
C ILE A 97 4.31 -2.31 2.69
N GLN A 98 4.06 -2.91 3.86
CA GLN A 98 5.12 -3.28 4.80
C GLN A 98 6.11 -4.26 4.18
N GLN A 99 5.64 -5.30 3.51
CA GLN A 99 6.50 -6.27 2.83
C GLN A 99 7.36 -5.60 1.75
N LYS A 100 6.80 -4.67 0.98
CA LYS A 100 7.52 -3.94 -0.06
C LYS A 100 8.49 -2.93 0.52
N TYR A 101 8.09 -2.15 1.53
CA TYR A 101 8.84 -0.98 2.00
C TYR A 101 9.93 -1.34 3.03
N GLN A 102 9.78 -2.42 3.79
CA GLN A 102 10.79 -2.87 4.75
C GLN A 102 12.01 -3.54 4.09
N THR A 103 11.98 -3.76 2.78
CA THR A 103 13.12 -4.29 2.02
C THR A 103 14.02 -3.15 1.55
N ILE A 104 15.34 -3.29 1.74
CA ILE A 104 16.35 -2.39 1.16
C ILE A 104 16.72 -2.90 -0.22
N TYR A 105 16.62 -2.07 -1.24
CA TYR A 105 16.92 -2.41 -2.63
C TYR A 105 18.30 -1.88 -3.02
N TYR A 106 19.20 -2.76 -3.45
CA TYR A 106 20.55 -2.45 -3.91
C TYR A 106 20.57 -2.27 -5.44
N GLY A 107 20.00 -1.17 -5.90
CA GLY A 107 19.84 -0.83 -7.29
C GLY A 107 18.37 -0.65 -7.69
N PRO A 108 18.06 0.32 -8.55
CA PRO A 108 16.69 0.61 -8.96
C PRO A 108 16.06 -0.54 -9.76
N GLU A 109 16.86 -1.38 -10.43
CA GLU A 109 16.39 -2.55 -11.17
C GLU A 109 15.79 -3.65 -10.27
N LEU A 110 16.13 -3.68 -8.99
CA LEU A 110 15.58 -4.62 -8.00
C LEU A 110 14.27 -4.08 -7.39
N ASP A 111 14.03 -2.78 -7.47
CA ASP A 111 12.81 -2.14 -6.97
C ASP A 111 11.69 -2.20 -8.02
N THR A 112 11.14 -3.39 -8.20
CA THR A 112 10.08 -3.65 -9.20
C THR A 112 8.68 -3.42 -8.64
N ALA A 113 7.67 -3.38 -9.53
CA ALA A 113 6.27 -3.41 -9.14
C ALA A 113 5.96 -4.63 -8.27
N TYR A 114 4.95 -4.50 -7.41
CA TYR A 114 4.43 -5.59 -6.60
C TYR A 114 2.95 -5.83 -6.89
N THR A 115 2.36 -6.90 -6.36
CA THR A 115 1.07 -7.37 -6.82
C THR A 115 0.04 -7.41 -5.71
N LEU A 116 -1.13 -6.83 -5.96
CA LEU A 116 -2.35 -7.08 -5.22
C LEU A 116 -3.05 -8.27 -5.89
N TYR A 117 -3.10 -9.40 -5.18
CA TYR A 117 -3.67 -10.64 -5.71
C TYR A 117 -5.19 -10.66 -5.60
N TYR A 118 -5.88 -10.80 -6.72
CA TYR A 118 -7.34 -10.91 -6.78
C TYR A 118 -7.87 -12.04 -5.88
N ASN A 119 -7.25 -13.21 -5.91
CA ASN A 119 -7.66 -14.34 -5.10
C ASN A 119 -7.51 -14.10 -3.58
N ARG A 120 -6.60 -13.23 -3.16
CA ARG A 120 -6.50 -12.82 -1.76
C ARG A 120 -7.67 -11.93 -1.36
N VAL A 121 -8.05 -11.00 -2.21
CA VAL A 121 -9.23 -10.15 -2.01
C VAL A 121 -10.49 -11.01 -1.92
N LEU A 122 -10.65 -11.98 -2.83
CA LEU A 122 -11.76 -12.94 -2.79
C LEU A 122 -11.78 -13.75 -1.49
N ALA A 123 -10.64 -14.25 -1.05
CA ALA A 123 -10.55 -15.02 0.20
C ALA A 123 -10.94 -14.18 1.43
N LEU A 124 -10.55 -12.90 1.47
CA LEU A 124 -10.97 -11.98 2.53
C LEU A 124 -12.49 -11.83 2.60
N LEU A 125 -13.15 -11.71 1.45
CA LEU A 125 -14.61 -11.62 1.37
C LEU A 125 -15.28 -12.92 1.86
N LEU A 126 -14.87 -14.06 1.34
CA LEU A 126 -15.50 -15.36 1.60
C LEU A 126 -15.27 -15.87 3.04
N THR A 127 -14.32 -15.33 3.75
CA THR A 127 -14.03 -15.67 5.15
C THR A 127 -14.75 -14.76 6.17
N ILE A 128 -15.58 -13.83 5.70
CA ILE A 128 -16.45 -13.01 6.58
C ILE A 128 -17.64 -13.85 7.04
N ASP A 129 -17.90 -13.83 8.33
CA ASP A 129 -19.02 -14.56 8.92
C ASP A 129 -20.36 -14.14 8.28
N GLY A 130 -21.15 -15.13 7.89
CA GLY A 130 -22.45 -14.91 7.25
C GLY A 130 -22.41 -14.79 5.74
N VAL A 131 -21.26 -14.65 5.11
CA VAL A 131 -21.13 -14.73 3.65
C VAL A 131 -21.17 -16.19 3.23
N GLN A 132 -22.19 -16.57 2.47
CA GLN A 132 -22.36 -17.94 1.99
C GLN A 132 -21.72 -18.17 0.62
N THR A 133 -21.91 -17.20 -0.28
CA THR A 133 -21.36 -17.23 -1.63
C THR A 133 -21.32 -15.82 -2.23
N PHE A 134 -20.68 -15.70 -3.36
CA PHE A 134 -20.67 -14.47 -4.17
C PHE A 134 -21.08 -14.78 -5.60
N SER A 135 -21.63 -13.80 -6.30
CA SER A 135 -21.90 -13.89 -7.74
C SER A 135 -20.95 -13.02 -8.55
N THR A 136 -20.51 -11.91 -7.98
CA THR A 136 -19.58 -10.98 -8.62
C THR A 136 -18.59 -10.44 -7.59
N LEU A 137 -17.33 -10.36 -7.98
CA LEU A 137 -16.30 -9.58 -7.31
C LEU A 137 -15.40 -8.97 -8.39
N THR A 138 -15.22 -7.67 -8.35
CA THR A 138 -14.26 -6.96 -9.21
C THR A 138 -13.39 -6.03 -8.38
N VAL A 139 -12.14 -5.89 -8.81
CA VAL A 139 -11.16 -4.95 -8.27
C VAL A 139 -10.73 -4.07 -9.44
N ASN A 140 -11.01 -2.76 -9.37
CA ASN A 140 -10.83 -1.83 -10.48
C ASN A 140 -11.44 -2.37 -11.80
N ASP A 141 -12.70 -2.83 -11.71
CA ASP A 141 -13.50 -3.37 -12.84
C ASP A 141 -12.91 -4.62 -13.51
N THR A 142 -11.94 -5.29 -12.88
CA THR A 142 -11.33 -6.52 -13.39
C THR A 142 -11.37 -7.65 -12.36
N THR A 143 -11.23 -8.88 -12.84
CA THR A 143 -11.06 -10.11 -12.04
C THR A 143 -9.62 -10.62 -12.06
N ALA A 144 -8.69 -9.77 -12.46
CA ALA A 144 -7.26 -10.07 -12.53
C ALA A 144 -6.48 -9.44 -11.36
N ASP A 145 -5.27 -9.90 -11.17
CA ASP A 145 -4.33 -9.30 -10.23
C ASP A 145 -3.98 -7.87 -10.64
N ILE A 146 -3.81 -6.99 -9.67
CA ILE A 146 -3.44 -5.59 -9.89
C ILE A 146 -1.95 -5.40 -9.64
N SER A 147 -1.26 -4.89 -10.64
CA SER A 147 0.14 -4.49 -10.51
C SER A 147 0.23 -3.11 -9.86
N ILE A 148 0.97 -3.01 -8.76
CA ILE A 148 1.21 -1.77 -8.02
C ILE A 148 2.62 -1.29 -8.37
N PRO A 149 2.79 -0.08 -8.94
CA PRO A 149 4.11 0.47 -9.23
C PRO A 149 5.01 0.52 -7.98
N ALA A 150 6.32 0.39 -8.17
CA ALA A 150 7.31 0.26 -7.09
C ALA A 150 7.22 1.36 -6.01
N ASN A 151 6.94 2.60 -6.42
CA ASN A 151 6.86 3.76 -5.52
C ASN A 151 5.40 4.14 -5.17
N SER A 152 4.45 3.23 -5.41
CA SER A 152 3.03 3.47 -5.13
C SER A 152 2.55 2.64 -3.96
N VAL A 153 1.48 3.13 -3.33
CA VAL A 153 0.74 2.43 -2.28
C VAL A 153 -0.71 2.25 -2.72
N PRO A 154 -1.33 1.08 -2.52
CA PRO A 154 -2.75 0.89 -2.79
C PRO A 154 -3.57 1.61 -1.72
N VAL A 155 -4.52 2.43 -2.14
CA VAL A 155 -5.42 3.16 -1.25
C VAL A 155 -6.86 2.78 -1.58
N LEU A 156 -7.62 2.43 -0.57
CA LEU A 156 -9.02 2.03 -0.74
C LEU A 156 -9.88 3.27 -1.01
N LYS A 157 -10.38 3.39 -2.24
CA LYS A 157 -11.24 4.49 -2.69
C LYS A 157 -12.71 4.21 -2.42
N GLU A 158 -13.15 3.02 -2.80
CA GLU A 158 -14.55 2.63 -2.73
C GLU A 158 -14.67 1.13 -2.49
N VAL A 159 -15.60 0.75 -1.63
CA VAL A 159 -16.07 -0.62 -1.48
C VAL A 159 -17.58 -0.62 -1.53
N HIS A 160 -18.15 -1.42 -2.38
CA HIS A 160 -19.59 -1.63 -2.46
C HIS A 160 -19.89 -3.12 -2.38
N VAL A 161 -20.69 -3.50 -1.38
CA VAL A 161 -21.19 -4.86 -1.20
C VAL A 161 -22.73 -4.83 -1.22
N SER A 162 -23.33 -5.64 -2.08
CA SER A 162 -24.77 -5.75 -2.21
C SER A 162 -25.27 -7.20 -2.21
#